data_a3c40aa47cd47cd259be666041b004dd
#
_entry.id   a3c40aa47cd47cd259be666041b004dd
#
_cell.length_a   1.000
_cell.length_b   1.000
_cell.length_c   1.000
_cell.angle_alpha   90.00
_cell.angle_beta   90.00
_cell.angle_gamma   90.00
#
_symmetry.space_group_name_H-M   'P 1'
#
loop_
_entity.id
_entity.type
_entity.pdbx_description
1 polymer ?
#
loop_
_entity_poly.entity_id
_entity_poly.type
_entity_poly.pdbx_seq_one_letter_code
_entity_poly.pdbx_strand_id
1 'polypeptide(L)'
;MKKLLIFFMVLSVLTACNSNTADNTDIATPEAAPAIIGFTVVNTYPHDTGFYTEGLEFHDGQLFESSGAGSADSDGTKPPYPSAFGIVDLKTGKVDRKVTLDNTVYFGEGITILNGKIYQLTWQNHKGYIYDAKTFKKLQEFTYPGQGWALTHDSTHLIMSDGSSNLQFIDPASITNALKAQSIVGVTDNNGPVGDINELEYINGYIYANQYQTNYILKIDPSNGKVLGKLDLSSLEAEAKKKFSNAEVLNGIAYHPETKSLYVTGKLWPTIYEIKFN
;
A
#
# COMPACT_ATOMS: atom_id res chain seq x y z
N MET A 1 42.53 55.36 -70.98
CA MET A 1 42.60 53.92 -70.80
C MET A 1 41.47 53.51 -69.89
N LYS A 2 40.36 53.08 -70.48
CA LYS A 2 39.12 52.65 -69.72
C LYS A 2 39.15 51.13 -69.64
N LYS A 3 39.19 50.57 -68.42
CA LYS A 3 39.07 49.11 -68.20
C LYS A 3 37.58 48.74 -68.09
N LEU A 4 37.13 47.89 -68.96
CA LEU A 4 35.79 47.31 -69.03
C LEU A 4 35.75 46.11 -68.10
N LEU A 5 34.91 46.14 -67.08
CA LEU A 5 34.64 44.98 -66.23
C LEU A 5 33.40 44.25 -66.76
N ILE A 6 33.60 43.02 -67.17
CA ILE A 6 32.53 42.09 -67.61
C ILE A 6 32.03 41.37 -66.33
N PHE A 7 30.75 41.54 -66.03
CA PHE A 7 30.05 40.87 -64.95
C PHE A 7 29.43 39.57 -65.49
N PHE A 8 29.93 38.42 -65.02
CA PHE A 8 29.31 37.12 -65.31
C PHE A 8 28.21 36.89 -64.32
N MET A 9 26.97 36.82 -64.78
CA MET A 9 25.79 36.46 -63.98
C MET A 9 25.63 34.95 -64.01
N VAL A 10 25.94 34.29 -62.86
CA VAL A 10 25.72 32.85 -62.70
C VAL A 10 24.27 32.67 -62.25
N LEU A 11 23.47 32.06 -63.09
CA LEU A 11 22.07 31.68 -62.78
C LEU A 11 22.05 30.36 -62.02
N SER A 12 21.88 30.42 -60.67
CA SER A 12 21.74 29.24 -59.86
C SER A 12 20.29 28.74 -59.88
N VAL A 13 20.08 27.60 -60.51
CA VAL A 13 18.81 26.89 -60.48
C VAL A 13 18.69 26.18 -59.13
N LEU A 14 17.80 26.68 -58.26
CA LEU A 14 17.43 26.00 -57.01
C LEU A 14 16.39 24.92 -57.35
N THR A 15 16.81 23.64 -57.33
CA THR A 15 15.90 22.51 -57.34
C THR A 15 15.37 22.35 -55.89
N ALA A 16 14.15 22.73 -55.63
CA ALA A 16 13.46 22.46 -54.39
C ALA A 16 13.12 20.94 -54.37
N CYS A 17 13.87 20.17 -53.60
CA CYS A 17 13.44 18.82 -53.17
C CYS A 17 12.34 18.99 -52.11
N ASN A 18 11.10 18.74 -52.53
CA ASN A 18 9.98 18.63 -51.62
C ASN A 18 10.05 17.26 -50.91
N SER A 19 10.76 17.18 -49.80
CA SER A 19 10.70 16.02 -48.90
C SER A 19 9.47 16.12 -48.01
N ASN A 20 8.37 15.51 -48.44
CA ASN A 20 7.27 15.18 -47.56
C ASN A 20 7.74 14.15 -46.57
N THR A 21 8.37 14.57 -45.48
CA THR A 21 8.44 13.79 -44.25
C THR A 21 7.01 13.84 -43.67
N ALA A 22 6.26 12.77 -43.90
CA ALA A 22 5.08 12.51 -43.08
C ALA A 22 5.60 12.36 -41.65
N ASP A 23 5.36 13.35 -40.78
CA ASP A 23 5.48 13.24 -39.36
C ASP A 23 4.45 12.17 -38.95
N ASN A 24 4.92 10.92 -38.86
CA ASN A 24 4.22 9.87 -38.12
C ASN A 24 4.34 10.24 -36.64
N THR A 25 3.56 11.20 -36.19
CA THR A 25 3.23 11.30 -34.78
C THR A 25 2.40 10.06 -34.47
N ASP A 26 3.05 8.99 -34.01
CA ASP A 26 2.38 7.90 -33.31
C ASP A 26 1.64 8.54 -32.12
N ILE A 27 0.37 8.85 -32.33
CA ILE A 27 -0.52 9.26 -31.25
C ILE A 27 -0.64 8.00 -30.37
N ALA A 28 0.15 7.96 -29.28
CA ALA A 28 0.07 6.88 -28.31
C ALA A 28 -1.41 6.73 -27.91
N THR A 29 -1.95 5.55 -28.13
CA THR A 29 -3.32 5.25 -27.69
C THR A 29 -3.39 5.51 -26.19
N PRO A 30 -4.35 6.31 -25.69
CA PRO A 30 -4.48 6.55 -24.26
C PRO A 30 -4.53 5.21 -23.50
N GLU A 31 -3.79 5.08 -22.42
CA GLU A 31 -3.82 3.90 -21.60
C GLU A 31 -5.22 3.71 -21.00
N ALA A 32 -5.75 2.48 -21.04
CA ALA A 32 -7.06 2.19 -20.50
C ALA A 32 -7.08 2.35 -18.97
N ALA A 33 -8.15 2.92 -18.44
CA ALA A 33 -8.35 3.01 -17.00
C ALA A 33 -8.38 1.61 -16.35
N PRO A 34 -7.91 1.45 -15.08
CA PRO A 34 -8.00 0.19 -14.36
C PRO A 34 -9.42 -0.35 -14.31
N ALA A 35 -9.57 -1.67 -14.55
CA ALA A 35 -10.88 -2.32 -14.53
C ALA A 35 -11.49 -2.30 -13.12
N ILE A 36 -12.81 -2.17 -13.03
CA ILE A 36 -13.51 -2.36 -11.75
C ILE A 36 -13.66 -3.87 -11.51
N ILE A 37 -13.13 -4.34 -10.38
CA ILE A 37 -13.21 -5.72 -9.92
C ILE A 37 -14.46 -5.82 -9.05
N GLY A 38 -15.43 -6.67 -9.47
CA GLY A 38 -16.62 -6.96 -8.68
C GLY A 38 -16.29 -7.86 -7.48
N PHE A 39 -17.08 -7.73 -6.41
CA PHE A 39 -16.97 -8.62 -5.25
C PHE A 39 -18.34 -8.95 -4.69
N THR A 40 -18.38 -10.03 -3.89
CA THR A 40 -19.56 -10.44 -3.13
C THR A 40 -19.18 -10.61 -1.67
N VAL A 41 -19.95 -10.01 -0.76
CA VAL A 41 -19.81 -10.27 0.69
C VAL A 41 -20.37 -11.64 0.99
N VAL A 42 -19.53 -12.53 1.51
CA VAL A 42 -19.90 -13.92 1.85
C VAL A 42 -20.15 -14.11 3.34
N ASN A 43 -19.52 -13.27 4.17
CA ASN A 43 -19.71 -13.27 5.62
C ASN A 43 -19.36 -11.93 6.24
N THR A 44 -19.75 -11.72 7.50
CA THR A 44 -19.38 -10.56 8.30
C THR A 44 -19.04 -11.01 9.72
N TYR A 45 -18.04 -10.38 10.31
CA TYR A 45 -17.59 -10.66 11.66
C TYR A 45 -17.57 -9.36 12.48
N PRO A 46 -17.77 -9.43 13.80
CA PRO A 46 -17.55 -8.27 14.65
C PRO A 46 -16.09 -7.83 14.61
N HIS A 47 -15.86 -6.54 14.85
CA HIS A 47 -14.51 -5.98 14.94
C HIS A 47 -14.44 -4.98 16.10
N ASP A 48 -13.27 -4.85 16.71
CA ASP A 48 -13.03 -3.97 17.85
C ASP A 48 -12.90 -2.52 17.39
N THR A 49 -13.94 -1.70 17.66
CA THR A 49 -13.93 -0.27 17.34
C THR A 49 -12.91 0.54 18.14
N GLY A 50 -12.15 -0.08 19.03
CA GLY A 50 -11.01 0.48 19.73
C GLY A 50 -9.68 0.20 19.03
N PHE A 51 -9.69 -0.46 17.85
CA PHE A 51 -8.51 -0.68 17.03
C PHE A 51 -8.52 0.25 15.81
N TYR A 52 -7.46 1.03 15.71
CA TYR A 52 -7.21 1.91 14.57
C TYR A 52 -6.32 1.15 13.58
N THR A 53 -6.96 0.35 12.73
CA THR A 53 -6.31 -0.68 11.91
C THR A 53 -5.25 -0.10 10.97
N GLU A 54 -4.02 -0.58 11.09
CA GLU A 54 -2.87 -0.22 10.26
C GLU A 54 -2.22 -1.41 9.55
N GLY A 55 -2.63 -2.63 9.87
CA GLY A 55 -2.19 -3.84 9.20
C GLY A 55 -3.07 -5.01 9.57
N LEU A 56 -3.29 -5.89 8.60
CA LEU A 56 -4.14 -7.07 8.74
C LEU A 56 -3.53 -8.22 7.92
N GLU A 57 -3.31 -9.40 8.53
CA GLU A 57 -2.70 -10.54 7.83
C GLU A 57 -3.17 -11.86 8.41
N PHE A 58 -3.48 -12.85 7.55
CA PHE A 58 -3.62 -14.23 7.98
C PHE A 58 -2.28 -14.96 8.02
N HIS A 59 -1.98 -15.56 9.16
CA HIS A 59 -0.83 -16.44 9.30
C HIS A 59 -1.20 -17.67 10.14
N ASP A 60 -0.88 -18.88 9.64
CA ASP A 60 -1.20 -20.15 10.28
C ASP A 60 -2.68 -20.26 10.74
N GLY A 61 -3.61 -19.79 9.91
CA GLY A 61 -5.05 -19.80 10.18
C GLY A 61 -5.54 -18.81 11.21
N GLN A 62 -4.68 -17.92 11.71
CA GLN A 62 -5.02 -16.85 12.64
C GLN A 62 -4.97 -15.50 11.94
N LEU A 63 -5.95 -14.63 12.24
CA LEU A 63 -5.95 -13.26 11.77
C LEU A 63 -5.18 -12.36 12.72
N PHE A 64 -4.11 -11.76 12.26
CA PHE A 64 -3.33 -10.76 12.98
C PHE A 64 -3.77 -9.37 12.57
N GLU A 65 -3.78 -8.47 13.55
CA GLU A 65 -4.10 -7.06 13.33
C GLU A 65 -3.14 -6.17 14.09
N SER A 66 -2.68 -5.10 13.45
CA SER A 66 -1.97 -4.01 14.09
C SER A 66 -2.80 -2.73 14.12
N SER A 67 -2.61 -1.96 15.18
CA SER A 67 -3.30 -0.70 15.44
C SER A 67 -2.30 0.40 15.74
N GLY A 68 -2.55 1.57 15.14
CA GLY A 68 -1.90 2.81 15.50
C GLY A 68 -2.71 3.60 16.52
N ALA A 69 -2.01 4.30 17.40
CA ALA A 69 -2.62 5.28 18.26
C ALA A 69 -1.83 6.58 18.10
N GLY A 70 -2.49 7.64 17.69
CA GLY A 70 -1.86 8.94 17.48
C GLY A 70 -0.95 9.35 18.64
N SER A 71 -0.08 10.30 18.38
CA SER A 71 0.68 10.97 19.44
C SER A 71 -0.28 11.56 20.48
N ALA A 72 0.16 11.63 21.73
CA ALA A 72 -0.59 12.37 22.76
C ALA A 72 -0.95 13.77 22.24
N ASP A 73 -2.16 14.20 22.50
CA ASP A 73 -2.56 15.58 22.21
C ASP A 73 -1.61 16.59 22.89
N SER A 74 -1.57 17.80 22.38
CA SER A 74 -0.71 18.87 22.91
C SER A 74 -0.91 19.18 24.40
N ASP A 75 -2.01 18.71 24.99
CA ASP A 75 -2.33 18.80 26.42
C ASP A 75 -1.84 17.59 27.25
N GLY A 76 -1.17 16.60 26.60
CA GLY A 76 -0.64 15.40 27.25
C GLY A 76 -1.67 14.30 27.52
N THR A 77 -2.89 14.40 26.95
CA THR A 77 -3.84 13.29 27.01
C THR A 77 -3.31 12.09 26.23
N LYS A 78 -3.47 10.89 26.79
CA LYS A 78 -3.07 9.66 26.10
C LYS A 78 -3.92 9.47 24.85
N PRO A 79 -3.32 9.02 23.73
CA PRO A 79 -4.10 8.62 22.58
C PRO A 79 -5.20 7.63 22.97
N PRO A 80 -6.40 7.73 22.40
CA PRO A 80 -7.53 6.91 22.80
C PRO A 80 -7.39 5.43 22.40
N TYR A 81 -6.47 5.13 21.49
CA TYR A 81 -6.28 3.78 20.93
C TYR A 81 -4.92 3.19 21.30
N PRO A 82 -4.80 1.85 21.32
CA PRO A 82 -3.52 1.21 21.56
C PRO A 82 -2.63 1.28 20.33
N SER A 83 -1.34 1.47 20.53
CA SER A 83 -0.32 1.15 19.54
C SER A 83 0.14 -0.28 19.79
N ALA A 84 -0.48 -1.25 19.12
CA ALA A 84 -0.32 -2.67 19.45
C ALA A 84 -0.59 -3.56 18.25
N PHE A 85 -0.14 -4.80 18.32
CA PHE A 85 -0.66 -5.85 17.46
C PHE A 85 -1.06 -7.08 18.24
N GLY A 86 -1.93 -7.90 17.67
CA GLY A 86 -2.40 -9.12 18.29
C GLY A 86 -3.18 -10.02 17.34
N ILE A 87 -3.87 -11.01 17.92
CA ILE A 87 -4.66 -12.01 17.20
C ILE A 87 -6.12 -11.70 17.38
N VAL A 88 -6.85 -11.59 16.29
CA VAL A 88 -8.30 -11.29 16.28
C VAL A 88 -9.09 -12.59 16.54
N ASP A 89 -9.96 -12.56 17.52
CA ASP A 89 -11.03 -13.56 17.65
C ASP A 89 -12.21 -13.16 16.76
N LEU A 90 -12.34 -13.79 15.60
CA LEU A 90 -13.40 -13.49 14.64
C LEU A 90 -14.82 -13.70 15.19
N LYS A 91 -15.01 -14.46 16.28
CA LYS A 91 -16.35 -14.65 16.89
C LYS A 91 -16.77 -13.43 17.72
N THR A 92 -15.82 -12.79 18.36
CA THR A 92 -16.08 -11.69 19.30
C THR A 92 -15.60 -10.33 18.78
N GLY A 93 -14.74 -10.32 17.77
CA GLY A 93 -14.06 -9.12 17.25
C GLY A 93 -12.93 -8.62 18.14
N LYS A 94 -12.68 -9.26 19.29
CA LYS A 94 -11.65 -8.81 20.23
C LYS A 94 -10.26 -9.20 19.76
N VAL A 95 -9.29 -8.32 20.01
CA VAL A 95 -7.89 -8.57 19.73
C VAL A 95 -7.17 -8.99 21.00
N ASP A 96 -6.62 -10.22 20.99
CA ASP A 96 -5.68 -10.70 22.02
C ASP A 96 -4.31 -10.05 21.74
N ARG A 97 -4.05 -8.94 22.42
CA ARG A 97 -2.84 -8.11 22.23
C ARG A 97 -1.60 -8.87 22.64
N LYS A 98 -0.70 -9.11 21.70
CA LYS A 98 0.58 -9.83 21.91
C LYS A 98 1.74 -8.87 22.19
N VAL A 99 1.75 -7.72 21.53
CA VAL A 99 2.74 -6.66 21.72
C VAL A 99 2.03 -5.32 21.83
N THR A 100 2.47 -4.50 22.77
CA THR A 100 2.02 -3.12 22.95
C THR A 100 3.23 -2.21 22.99
N LEU A 101 3.23 -1.18 22.17
CA LEU A 101 4.20 -0.09 22.19
C LEU A 101 3.72 1.01 23.15
N ASP A 102 4.64 1.85 23.61
CA ASP A 102 4.28 3.08 24.31
C ASP A 102 3.56 4.03 23.33
N ASN A 103 2.24 4.11 23.43
CA ASN A 103 1.41 4.90 22.54
C ASN A 103 1.53 6.42 22.73
N THR A 104 2.27 6.86 23.74
CA THR A 104 2.63 8.29 23.89
C THR A 104 3.85 8.66 23.05
N VAL A 105 4.57 7.67 22.54
CA VAL A 105 5.81 7.83 21.75
C VAL A 105 5.67 7.26 20.36
N TYR A 106 5.04 6.09 20.22
CA TYR A 106 5.01 5.33 18.97
C TYR A 106 3.61 5.19 18.43
N PHE A 107 3.44 5.53 17.18
CA PHE A 107 2.30 5.14 16.37
C PHE A 107 2.69 3.86 15.63
N GLY A 108 2.10 2.70 16.05
CA GLY A 108 2.31 1.41 15.38
C GLY A 108 1.65 1.41 14.01
N GLU A 109 2.30 0.83 13.03
CA GLU A 109 1.85 0.74 11.66
C GLU A 109 1.76 -0.71 11.20
N GLY A 110 1.87 -0.95 9.89
CA GLY A 110 1.73 -2.26 9.28
C GLY A 110 2.62 -3.33 9.88
N ILE A 111 2.12 -4.56 9.86
CA ILE A 111 2.85 -5.78 10.23
C ILE A 111 2.86 -6.75 9.06
N THR A 112 3.83 -7.65 9.04
CA THR A 112 3.79 -8.87 8.23
C THR A 112 4.60 -9.99 8.87
N ILE A 113 4.27 -11.23 8.55
CA ILE A 113 4.86 -12.42 9.18
C ILE A 113 5.57 -13.26 8.13
N LEU A 114 6.89 -13.26 8.18
CA LEU A 114 7.72 -13.98 7.23
C LEU A 114 8.82 -14.79 7.94
N ASN A 115 8.97 -16.07 7.57
CA ASN A 115 10.03 -16.94 8.09
C ASN A 115 10.08 -17.02 9.63
N GLY A 116 8.91 -17.10 10.28
CA GLY A 116 8.77 -17.20 11.73
C GLY A 116 9.09 -15.91 12.49
N LYS A 117 9.12 -14.79 11.81
CA LYS A 117 9.32 -13.46 12.39
C LYS A 117 8.18 -12.53 12.03
N ILE A 118 7.77 -11.71 12.98
CA ILE A 118 6.83 -10.60 12.77
C ILE A 118 7.65 -9.32 12.58
N TYR A 119 7.40 -8.60 11.50
CA TYR A 119 7.97 -7.28 11.23
C TYR A 119 6.89 -6.24 11.50
N GLN A 120 7.20 -5.20 12.27
CA GLN A 120 6.29 -4.10 12.59
C GLN A 120 6.96 -2.77 12.28
N LEU A 121 6.22 -1.87 11.65
CA LEU A 121 6.63 -0.48 11.41
C LEU A 121 6.05 0.46 12.48
N THR A 122 6.58 1.69 12.51
CA THR A 122 5.99 2.85 13.19
C THR A 122 5.93 4.02 12.23
N TRP A 123 4.93 4.89 12.33
CA TRP A 123 4.68 5.95 11.35
C TRP A 123 5.89 6.88 11.12
N GLN A 124 6.11 7.85 12.00
CA GLN A 124 7.13 8.90 11.85
C GLN A 124 8.35 8.73 12.78
N ASN A 125 8.36 7.65 13.56
CA ASN A 125 9.48 7.38 14.47
C ASN A 125 10.69 6.80 13.75
N HIS A 126 10.58 6.45 12.45
CA HIS A 126 11.64 5.86 11.65
C HIS A 126 12.19 4.55 12.26
N LYS A 127 11.36 3.84 13.02
CA LYS A 127 11.70 2.60 13.71
C LYS A 127 10.80 1.46 13.30
N GLY A 128 11.40 0.29 13.16
CA GLY A 128 10.69 -0.96 13.03
C GLY A 128 11.21 -1.99 14.02
N TYR A 129 10.42 -2.99 14.26
CA TYR A 129 10.71 -4.05 15.21
C TYR A 129 10.54 -5.41 14.56
N ILE A 130 11.38 -6.36 14.99
CA ILE A 130 11.29 -7.77 14.62
C ILE A 130 11.02 -8.56 15.88
N TYR A 131 9.98 -9.40 15.83
CA TYR A 131 9.62 -10.29 16.92
C TYR A 131 9.65 -11.74 16.44
N ASP A 132 9.83 -12.66 17.37
CA ASP A 132 9.61 -14.09 17.15
C ASP A 132 8.10 -14.36 17.03
N ALA A 133 7.66 -15.01 15.95
CA ALA A 133 6.24 -15.18 15.67
C ALA A 133 5.50 -16.15 16.61
N LYS A 134 6.24 -16.99 17.37
CA LYS A 134 5.65 -17.93 18.32
C LYS A 134 5.60 -17.37 19.73
N THR A 135 6.64 -16.67 20.15
CA THR A 135 6.79 -16.18 21.52
C THR A 135 6.48 -14.70 21.68
N PHE A 136 6.35 -13.97 20.59
CA PHE A 136 6.15 -12.51 20.52
C PHE A 136 7.27 -11.71 21.20
N LYS A 137 8.40 -12.34 21.49
CA LYS A 137 9.56 -11.67 22.06
C LYS A 137 10.24 -10.81 21.00
N LYS A 138 10.56 -9.57 21.37
CA LYS A 138 11.36 -8.69 20.52
C LYS A 138 12.74 -9.29 20.31
N LEU A 139 13.12 -9.48 19.04
CA LEU A 139 14.41 -10.00 18.61
C LEU A 139 15.35 -8.86 18.22
N GLN A 140 14.82 -7.84 17.55
CA GLN A 140 15.63 -6.78 16.96
C GLN A 140 14.80 -5.52 16.80
N GLU A 141 15.45 -4.36 16.70
CA GLU A 141 14.91 -3.13 16.17
C GLU A 141 15.78 -2.65 15.01
N PHE A 142 15.17 -1.92 14.07
CA PHE A 142 15.85 -1.34 12.92
C PHE A 142 15.31 0.06 12.64
N THR A 143 16.03 0.82 11.83
CA THR A 143 15.59 2.15 11.38
C THR A 143 15.35 2.16 9.88
N TYR A 144 14.59 3.14 9.40
CA TYR A 144 14.38 3.40 7.99
C TYR A 144 14.17 4.90 7.74
N PRO A 145 14.49 5.41 6.54
CA PRO A 145 14.22 6.80 6.19
C PRO A 145 12.72 7.01 5.87
N GLY A 146 12.23 8.21 6.09
CA GLY A 146 10.84 8.55 5.75
C GLY A 146 9.82 7.95 6.71
N GLN A 147 8.62 7.72 6.21
CA GLN A 147 7.53 7.10 6.95
C GLN A 147 7.46 5.61 6.66
N GLY A 148 6.85 4.84 7.56
CA GLY A 148 6.47 3.46 7.31
C GLY A 148 4.98 3.35 7.49
N TRP A 149 4.24 2.85 6.47
CA TRP A 149 2.80 2.70 6.52
C TRP A 149 2.38 1.24 6.59
N ALA A 150 2.69 0.44 5.60
CA ALA A 150 2.31 -0.97 5.63
C ALA A 150 3.44 -1.90 5.19
N LEU A 151 3.24 -3.17 5.52
CA LEU A 151 4.10 -4.28 5.11
C LEU A 151 3.24 -5.44 4.59
N THR A 152 3.73 -6.10 3.55
CA THR A 152 3.36 -7.45 3.15
C THR A 152 4.61 -8.18 2.67
N HIS A 153 4.48 -9.39 2.12
CA HIS A 153 5.61 -10.15 1.59
C HIS A 153 5.24 -11.03 0.40
N ASP A 154 6.18 -11.25 -0.51
CA ASP A 154 6.06 -12.19 -1.63
C ASP A 154 6.65 -13.59 -1.34
N SER A 155 6.79 -13.96 -0.07
CA SER A 155 7.51 -15.13 0.48
C SER A 155 9.03 -15.04 0.43
N THR A 156 9.61 -14.07 -0.25
CA THR A 156 11.06 -13.86 -0.38
C THR A 156 11.46 -12.48 0.15
N HIS A 157 10.72 -11.45 -0.25
CA HIS A 157 10.96 -10.06 0.12
C HIS A 157 9.83 -9.54 1.01
N LEU A 158 10.17 -8.62 1.90
CA LEU A 158 9.19 -7.71 2.46
C LEU A 158 8.88 -6.64 1.42
N ILE A 159 7.61 -6.21 1.38
CA ILE A 159 7.13 -5.13 0.51
C ILE A 159 6.55 -4.07 1.42
N MET A 160 7.08 -2.84 1.33
CA MET A 160 6.72 -1.74 2.22
C MET A 160 6.12 -0.58 1.43
N SER A 161 5.07 0.03 1.96
CA SER A 161 4.52 1.32 1.56
C SER A 161 4.92 2.42 2.54
N ASP A 162 4.90 3.67 2.09
CA ASP A 162 5.25 4.86 2.88
C ASP A 162 4.32 6.06 2.61
N GLY A 163 3.17 5.81 2.00
CA GLY A 163 2.19 6.82 1.59
C GLY A 163 2.52 7.51 0.26
N SER A 164 3.70 7.28 -0.30
CA SER A 164 4.02 7.75 -1.66
C SER A 164 3.40 6.83 -2.73
N SER A 165 3.78 7.05 -3.97
CA SER A 165 3.49 6.12 -5.09
C SER A 165 4.51 4.98 -5.22
N ASN A 166 5.39 4.78 -4.24
CA ASN A 166 6.45 3.79 -4.33
C ASN A 166 6.17 2.58 -3.43
N LEU A 167 6.48 1.40 -3.94
CA LEU A 167 6.57 0.16 -3.18
C LEU A 167 8.03 -0.25 -3.08
N GLN A 168 8.51 -0.47 -1.86
CA GLN A 168 9.90 -0.82 -1.57
C GLN A 168 10.02 -2.32 -1.32
N PHE A 169 10.84 -3.02 -2.09
CA PHE A 169 11.14 -4.44 -1.91
C PHE A 169 12.44 -4.58 -1.10
N ILE A 170 12.38 -5.34 -0.03
CA ILE A 170 13.45 -5.46 0.97
C ILE A 170 13.80 -6.94 1.15
N ASP A 171 15.08 -7.29 1.03
CA ASP A 171 15.58 -8.58 1.49
C ASP A 171 15.58 -8.61 3.03
N PRO A 172 14.75 -9.45 3.68
CA PRO A 172 14.68 -9.52 5.13
C PRO A 172 16.01 -9.94 5.78
N ALA A 173 16.86 -10.68 5.06
CA ALA A 173 18.18 -11.07 5.56
C ALA A 173 19.16 -9.89 5.58
N SER A 174 18.92 -8.85 4.82
CA SER A 174 19.75 -7.64 4.79
C SER A 174 19.49 -6.68 5.97
N ILE A 175 18.38 -6.87 6.70
CA ILE A 175 18.01 -5.99 7.80
C ILE A 175 18.94 -6.24 9.00
N THR A 176 19.86 -5.31 9.24
CA THR A 176 20.70 -5.26 10.43
C THR A 176 20.19 -4.18 11.39
N ASN A 177 20.82 -3.00 11.39
CA ASN A 177 20.36 -1.85 12.19
C ASN A 177 19.48 -0.90 11.36
N ALA A 178 19.46 -1.08 10.05
CA ALA A 178 18.67 -0.28 9.13
C ALA A 178 18.05 -1.15 8.02
N LEU A 179 16.85 -0.79 7.62
CA LEU A 179 16.16 -1.33 6.47
C LEU A 179 16.61 -0.55 5.24
N LYS A 180 16.94 -1.29 4.17
CA LYS A 180 17.27 -0.72 2.86
C LYS A 180 16.49 -1.43 1.79
N ALA A 181 15.83 -0.66 0.94
CA ALA A 181 15.19 -1.20 -0.25
C ALA A 181 16.24 -1.81 -1.19
N GLN A 182 16.00 -3.02 -1.65
CA GLN A 182 16.75 -3.67 -2.73
C GLN A 182 16.31 -3.13 -4.08
N SER A 183 15.00 -2.90 -4.23
CA SER A 183 14.41 -2.27 -5.40
C SER A 183 13.18 -1.45 -5.00
N ILE A 184 12.81 -0.52 -5.89
CA ILE A 184 11.62 0.34 -5.72
C ILE A 184 10.82 0.25 -7.01
N VAL A 185 9.50 0.07 -6.87
CA VAL A 185 8.56 0.03 -7.98
C VAL A 185 7.55 1.17 -7.81
N GLY A 186 7.47 2.05 -8.81
CA GLY A 186 6.50 3.15 -8.81
C GLY A 186 5.12 2.68 -9.25
N VAL A 187 4.09 2.96 -8.45
CA VAL A 187 2.69 2.61 -8.76
C VAL A 187 2.10 3.66 -9.71
N THR A 188 1.51 3.19 -10.81
CA THR A 188 0.92 4.06 -11.84
C THR A 188 -0.40 3.51 -12.35
N ASP A 189 -1.28 4.41 -12.80
CA ASP A 189 -2.45 4.08 -13.61
C ASP A 189 -2.45 4.93 -14.89
N ASN A 190 -3.56 4.92 -15.63
CA ASN A 190 -3.74 5.70 -16.86
C ASN A 190 -3.62 7.22 -16.68
N ASN A 191 -3.62 7.72 -15.46
CA ASN A 191 -3.48 9.15 -15.14
C ASN A 191 -2.07 9.50 -14.63
N GLY A 192 -1.19 8.52 -14.49
CA GLY A 192 0.17 8.70 -13.98
C GLY A 192 0.40 8.08 -12.60
N PRO A 193 1.31 8.62 -11.77
CA PRO A 193 1.61 8.07 -10.45
C PRO A 193 0.40 8.04 -9.53
N VAL A 194 0.22 6.91 -8.81
CA VAL A 194 -0.85 6.70 -7.82
C VAL A 194 -0.24 6.70 -6.44
N GLY A 195 -0.46 7.77 -5.68
CA GLY A 195 0.01 7.92 -4.29
C GLY A 195 -0.99 7.42 -3.26
N ASP A 196 -0.65 7.73 -2.01
CA ASP A 196 -1.44 7.34 -0.83
C ASP A 196 -1.59 5.82 -0.69
N ILE A 197 -0.58 5.06 -1.13
CA ILE A 197 -0.53 3.62 -0.99
C ILE A 197 -0.30 3.28 0.48
N ASN A 198 -1.28 2.59 1.07
CA ASN A 198 -1.27 2.26 2.50
C ASN A 198 -1.19 0.75 2.72
N GLU A 199 -2.17 0.18 3.40
CA GLU A 199 -2.17 -1.22 3.79
C GLU A 199 -2.11 -2.16 2.58
N LEU A 200 -1.34 -3.26 2.72
CA LEU A 200 -0.90 -4.11 1.62
C LEU A 200 -1.15 -5.59 1.89
N GLU A 201 -1.56 -6.32 0.86
CA GLU A 201 -1.63 -7.77 0.87
C GLU A 201 -1.13 -8.37 -0.45
N TYR A 202 -0.25 -9.38 -0.40
CA TYR A 202 0.27 -10.06 -1.58
C TYR A 202 -0.52 -11.34 -1.88
N ILE A 203 -1.25 -11.36 -3.00
CA ILE A 203 -2.17 -12.45 -3.33
C ILE A 203 -1.89 -12.95 -4.75
N ASN A 204 -1.48 -14.22 -4.87
CA ASN A 204 -1.35 -14.91 -6.15
C ASN A 204 -0.55 -14.14 -7.21
N GLY A 205 0.56 -13.50 -6.81
CA GLY A 205 1.45 -12.79 -7.73
C GLY A 205 1.12 -11.31 -7.92
N TYR A 206 0.13 -10.77 -7.19
CA TYR A 206 -0.27 -9.36 -7.26
C TYR A 206 -0.27 -8.73 -5.87
N ILE A 207 -0.02 -7.43 -5.81
CA ILE A 207 -0.18 -6.64 -4.59
C ILE A 207 -1.58 -6.01 -4.60
N TYR A 208 -2.31 -6.19 -3.51
CA TYR A 208 -3.54 -5.47 -3.23
C TYR A 208 -3.23 -4.40 -2.19
N ALA A 209 -3.64 -3.18 -2.45
CA ALA A 209 -3.28 -2.02 -1.63
C ALA A 209 -4.49 -1.16 -1.32
N ASN A 210 -4.69 -0.78 -0.07
CA ASN A 210 -5.58 0.32 0.23
C ASN A 210 -5.00 1.63 -0.31
N GLN A 211 -5.80 2.41 -1.01
CA GLN A 211 -5.47 3.79 -1.32
C GLN A 211 -6.09 4.68 -0.24
N TYR A 212 -5.23 5.28 0.61
CA TYR A 212 -5.66 6.05 1.79
C TYR A 212 -6.61 7.19 1.42
N GLN A 213 -7.57 7.46 2.29
CA GLN A 213 -8.66 8.44 2.10
C GLN A 213 -9.57 8.18 0.89
N THR A 214 -9.51 6.97 0.32
CA THR A 214 -10.46 6.51 -0.69
C THR A 214 -11.11 5.20 -0.25
N ASN A 215 -12.11 4.75 -1.01
CA ASN A 215 -12.77 3.47 -0.76
C ASN A 215 -12.25 2.38 -1.72
N TYR A 216 -11.06 2.56 -2.26
CA TYR A 216 -10.48 1.65 -3.22
C TYR A 216 -9.44 0.72 -2.62
N ILE A 217 -9.51 -0.54 -3.04
CA ILE A 217 -8.38 -1.46 -2.99
C ILE A 217 -7.87 -1.61 -4.42
N LEU A 218 -6.60 -1.31 -4.64
CA LEU A 218 -5.94 -1.37 -5.92
C LEU A 218 -5.33 -2.76 -6.11
N LYS A 219 -5.45 -3.35 -7.31
CA LYS A 219 -4.69 -4.53 -7.72
C LYS A 219 -3.51 -4.07 -8.56
N ILE A 220 -2.29 -4.34 -8.09
CA ILE A 220 -1.04 -3.82 -8.65
C ILE A 220 -0.18 -4.98 -9.14
N ASP A 221 0.40 -4.86 -10.33
CA ASP A 221 1.43 -5.75 -10.84
C ASP A 221 2.78 -5.40 -10.17
N PRO A 222 3.36 -6.29 -9.35
CA PRO A 222 4.60 -5.99 -8.63
C PRO A 222 5.82 -5.82 -9.55
N SER A 223 5.77 -6.32 -10.77
CA SER A 223 6.91 -6.26 -11.71
C SER A 223 7.14 -4.88 -12.31
N ASN A 224 6.06 -4.05 -12.39
CA ASN A 224 6.10 -2.76 -13.08
C ASN A 224 5.29 -1.66 -12.38
N GLY A 225 4.56 -1.98 -11.30
CA GLY A 225 3.75 -1.05 -10.52
C GLY A 225 2.42 -0.64 -11.17
N LYS A 226 2.03 -1.28 -12.28
CA LYS A 226 0.79 -0.92 -12.97
C LYS A 226 -0.44 -1.34 -12.17
N VAL A 227 -1.38 -0.42 -11.99
CA VAL A 227 -2.71 -0.71 -11.43
C VAL A 227 -3.55 -1.40 -12.49
N LEU A 228 -3.83 -2.69 -12.29
CA LEU A 228 -4.61 -3.52 -13.22
C LEU A 228 -6.10 -3.44 -12.98
N GLY A 229 -6.52 -3.12 -11.76
CA GLY A 229 -7.92 -3.03 -11.38
C GLY A 229 -8.12 -2.42 -10.02
N LYS A 230 -9.38 -2.11 -9.70
CA LYS A 230 -9.81 -1.48 -8.44
C LYS A 230 -11.06 -2.18 -7.92
N LEU A 231 -11.11 -2.47 -6.62
CA LEU A 231 -12.35 -2.78 -5.92
C LEU A 231 -12.88 -1.48 -5.33
N ASP A 232 -14.16 -1.20 -5.51
CA ASP A 232 -14.84 -0.07 -4.87
C ASP A 232 -15.66 -0.58 -3.68
N LEU A 233 -15.18 -0.29 -2.46
CA LEU A 233 -15.79 -0.71 -1.20
C LEU A 233 -16.62 0.40 -0.53
N SER A 234 -17.05 1.42 -1.27
CA SER A 234 -17.85 2.54 -0.76
C SER A 234 -19.11 2.09 -0.03
N SER A 235 -19.74 1.00 -0.48
CA SER A 235 -20.92 0.44 0.17
C SER A 235 -20.61 -0.12 1.57
N LEU A 236 -19.44 -0.73 1.76
CA LEU A 236 -19.02 -1.29 3.04
C LEU A 236 -18.64 -0.18 4.04
N GLU A 237 -17.95 0.86 3.57
CA GLU A 237 -17.66 2.04 4.38
C GLU A 237 -18.94 2.73 4.86
N ALA A 238 -19.90 2.93 3.96
CA ALA A 238 -21.19 3.52 4.30
C ALA A 238 -21.95 2.68 5.35
N GLU A 239 -21.91 1.36 5.24
CA GLU A 239 -22.48 0.45 6.23
C GLU A 239 -21.77 0.53 7.58
N ALA A 240 -20.43 0.56 7.59
CA ALA A 240 -19.64 0.70 8.80
C ALA A 240 -19.96 2.00 9.53
N LYS A 241 -19.97 3.13 8.82
CA LYS A 241 -20.34 4.46 9.36
C LYS A 241 -21.77 4.51 9.88
N LYS A 242 -22.70 3.80 9.25
CA LYS A 242 -24.08 3.69 9.74
C LYS A 242 -24.17 2.93 11.06
N LYS A 243 -23.36 1.88 11.24
CA LYS A 243 -23.30 1.08 12.48
C LYS A 243 -22.55 1.79 13.59
N PHE A 244 -21.50 2.53 13.26
CA PHE A 244 -20.64 3.25 14.19
C PHE A 244 -20.19 4.57 13.57
N SER A 245 -20.71 5.69 14.07
CA SER A 245 -20.49 7.03 13.48
C SER A 245 -19.02 7.48 13.48
N ASN A 246 -18.20 6.91 14.37
CA ASN A 246 -16.76 7.20 14.45
C ASN A 246 -15.92 6.26 13.58
N ALA A 247 -16.53 5.37 12.79
CA ALA A 247 -15.80 4.60 11.79
C ALA A 247 -15.10 5.54 10.80
N GLU A 248 -13.82 5.31 10.58
CA GLU A 248 -12.99 6.14 9.71
C GLU A 248 -12.78 5.47 8.35
N VAL A 249 -11.64 5.68 7.73
CA VAL A 249 -11.35 5.22 6.37
C VAL A 249 -11.14 3.71 6.29
N LEU A 250 -11.41 3.16 5.11
CA LEU A 250 -11.06 1.80 4.74
C LEU A 250 -9.54 1.58 4.92
N ASN A 251 -9.16 0.57 5.67
CA ASN A 251 -7.77 0.13 5.83
C ASN A 251 -7.73 -1.28 6.44
N GLY A 252 -6.96 -2.18 5.85
CA GLY A 252 -6.82 -3.57 6.27
C GLY A 252 -7.34 -4.56 5.24
N ILE A 253 -6.44 -5.39 4.73
CA ILE A 253 -6.68 -6.46 3.76
C ILE A 253 -5.96 -7.70 4.25
N ALA A 254 -6.66 -8.82 4.40
CA ALA A 254 -6.02 -10.10 4.67
C ALA A 254 -6.60 -11.19 3.76
N TYR A 255 -5.75 -12.02 3.21
CA TYR A 255 -6.16 -13.13 2.35
C TYR A 255 -6.11 -14.45 3.10
N HIS A 256 -7.24 -15.17 3.12
CA HIS A 256 -7.30 -16.50 3.70
C HIS A 256 -7.10 -17.54 2.57
N PRO A 257 -5.95 -18.23 2.53
CA PRO A 257 -5.61 -19.08 1.38
C PRO A 257 -6.51 -20.31 1.21
N GLU A 258 -7.02 -20.88 2.29
CA GLU A 258 -7.89 -22.07 2.23
C GLU A 258 -9.28 -21.74 1.69
N THR A 259 -9.90 -20.62 2.16
CA THR A 259 -11.24 -20.18 1.70
C THR A 259 -11.18 -19.37 0.41
N LYS A 260 -9.99 -18.90 0.05
CA LYS A 260 -9.73 -17.99 -1.08
C LYS A 260 -10.57 -16.72 -0.99
N SER A 261 -10.76 -16.23 0.23
CA SER A 261 -11.53 -15.01 0.54
C SER A 261 -10.61 -13.91 1.01
N LEU A 262 -11.00 -12.66 0.75
CA LEU A 262 -10.42 -11.49 1.39
C LEU A 262 -11.22 -11.13 2.63
N TYR A 263 -10.52 -10.75 3.66
CA TYR A 263 -11.06 -10.09 4.84
C TYR A 263 -10.65 -8.63 4.79
N VAL A 264 -11.64 -7.75 4.83
CA VAL A 264 -11.41 -6.30 4.73
C VAL A 264 -12.11 -5.59 5.86
N THR A 265 -11.49 -4.52 6.37
CA THR A 265 -12.03 -3.68 7.42
C THR A 265 -11.57 -2.23 7.22
N GLY A 266 -11.73 -1.40 8.22
CA GLY A 266 -11.26 -0.03 8.23
C GLY A 266 -10.95 0.44 9.65
N LYS A 267 -10.33 1.59 9.76
CA LYS A 267 -9.98 2.22 11.02
C LYS A 267 -11.24 2.44 11.85
N LEU A 268 -11.29 1.80 13.03
CA LEU A 268 -12.45 1.84 13.96
C LEU A 268 -13.75 1.27 13.38
N TRP A 269 -13.70 0.48 12.33
CA TRP A 269 -14.91 -0.14 11.83
C TRP A 269 -15.44 -1.17 12.82
N PRO A 270 -16.78 -1.34 12.94
CA PRO A 270 -17.38 -2.34 13.82
C PRO A 270 -17.48 -3.72 13.16
N THR A 271 -16.98 -3.89 11.92
CA THR A 271 -17.21 -5.08 11.11
C THR A 271 -15.97 -5.40 10.27
N ILE A 272 -15.55 -6.67 10.28
CA ILE A 272 -14.70 -7.26 9.25
C ILE A 272 -15.61 -7.93 8.23
N TYR A 273 -15.43 -7.66 6.96
CA TYR A 273 -16.18 -8.26 5.85
C TYR A 273 -15.33 -9.32 5.17
N GLU A 274 -15.86 -10.54 5.05
CA GLU A 274 -15.30 -11.57 4.18
C GLU A 274 -15.91 -11.42 2.79
N ILE A 275 -15.07 -11.19 1.80
CA ILE A 275 -15.49 -10.96 0.41
C ILE A 275 -14.80 -11.94 -0.53
N LYS A 276 -15.43 -12.22 -1.66
CA LYS A 276 -14.85 -12.96 -2.79
C LYS A 276 -14.92 -12.12 -4.05
N PHE A 277 -13.89 -12.22 -4.87
CA PHE A 277 -13.90 -11.62 -6.21
C PHE A 277 -14.94 -12.32 -7.09
N ASN A 278 -15.63 -11.53 -7.92
CA ASN A 278 -16.54 -12.03 -8.93
C ASN A 278 -15.81 -12.36 -10.24
#